data_47dd9c480d29432b7aa9f4c830ec20e1
#
_entry.id   47dd9c480d29432b7aa9f4c830ec20e1
#
_cell.length_a   1.000
_cell.length_b   1.000
_cell.length_c   1.000
_cell.angle_alpha   90.00
_cell.angle_beta   90.00
_cell.angle_gamma   90.00
#
_symmetry.space_group_name_H-M   'P 1'
#
loop_
_entity.id
_entity.type
_entity.pdbx_description
1 polymer ?
#
loop_
_entity_poly.entity_id
_entity_poly.type
_entity_poly.pdbx_seq_one_letter_code
_entity_poly.pdbx_strand_id
1 'polypeptide(L)'
;MVDVGAKAVTTRTAIAAGEVRMAPATLAAIRAGTAPKGDVLAAARIAGIMAAKRTPELIPLCHTLLLTKVAVEFEIDDAAARVLI
;
A
#
# COMPACT_ATOMS: atom_id res chain seq x y z
N MET A 1 -15.12 32.99 11.47
CA MET A 1 -14.62 31.82 10.74
C MET A 1 -13.27 32.16 10.14
N VAL A 2 -12.33 31.25 10.27
CA VAL A 2 -11.00 31.46 9.69
C VAL A 2 -11.07 31.21 8.18
N ASP A 3 -10.50 32.12 7.40
CA ASP A 3 -10.40 31.95 5.96
C ASP A 3 -9.29 30.97 5.63
N VAL A 4 -9.67 29.73 5.35
CA VAL A 4 -8.70 28.66 5.01
C VAL A 4 -8.06 28.86 3.65
N GLY A 5 -8.64 29.67 2.77
CA GLY A 5 -8.06 29.99 1.47
C GLY A 5 -6.79 30.84 1.55
N ALA A 6 -6.61 31.55 2.66
CA ALA A 6 -5.43 32.36 2.90
C ALA A 6 -4.25 31.57 3.46
N LYS A 7 -4.48 30.34 3.90
CA LYS A 7 -3.41 29.50 4.43
C LYS A 7 -2.58 28.91 3.30
N ALA A 8 -1.29 28.82 3.53
CA ALA A 8 -0.40 28.12 2.62
C ALA A 8 -0.79 26.64 2.52
N VAL A 9 -0.76 26.13 1.30
CA VAL A 9 -0.93 24.69 1.07
C VAL A 9 0.30 23.97 1.59
N THR A 10 0.09 22.98 2.45
CA THR A 10 1.18 22.17 3.00
C THR A 10 1.06 20.75 2.48
N THR A 11 2.21 20.16 2.18
CA THR A 11 2.27 18.73 1.83
C THR A 11 2.37 17.91 3.10
N ARG A 12 1.52 16.91 3.21
CA ARG A 12 1.56 15.93 4.29
C ARG A 12 1.83 14.56 3.70
N THR A 13 2.75 13.85 4.31
CA THR A 13 3.13 12.50 3.89
C THR A 13 3.00 11.55 5.06
N ALA A 14 2.36 10.42 4.82
CA ALA A 14 2.34 9.32 5.76
C ALA A 14 3.00 8.11 5.10
N ILE A 15 3.87 7.43 5.85
CA ILE A 15 4.56 6.24 5.38
C ILE A 15 4.27 5.12 6.37
N ALA A 16 3.86 3.98 5.84
CA ALA A 16 3.67 2.77 6.63
C ALA A 16 4.44 1.62 5.98
N ALA A 17 4.90 0.71 6.78
CA ALA A 17 5.61 -0.47 6.31
C ALA A 17 5.10 -1.72 7.01
N GLY A 18 5.21 -2.82 6.32
CA GLY A 18 4.81 -4.12 6.84
C GLY A 18 5.49 -5.25 6.10
N GLU A 19 5.18 -6.45 6.49
CA GLU A 19 5.70 -7.64 5.81
C GLU A 19 4.66 -8.75 5.79
N VAL A 20 4.74 -9.59 4.77
CA VAL A 20 4.00 -10.84 4.70
C VAL A 20 5.00 -11.98 4.59
N ARG A 21 4.99 -12.88 5.56
CA ARG A 21 5.81 -14.09 5.57
C ARG A 21 5.06 -15.25 4.93
N MET A 22 5.76 -16.08 4.22
CA MET A 22 5.16 -17.18 3.49
C MET A 22 6.12 -18.37 3.35
N ALA A 23 5.62 -19.48 2.87
CA ALA A 23 6.47 -20.61 2.52
C ALA A 23 7.40 -20.21 1.37
N PRO A 24 8.66 -20.70 1.38
CA PRO A 24 9.60 -20.39 0.29
C PRO A 24 9.09 -20.73 -1.10
N ALA A 25 8.34 -21.83 -1.23
CA ALA A 25 7.74 -22.20 -2.52
C ALA A 25 6.71 -21.18 -3.01
N THR A 26 5.94 -20.60 -2.09
CA THR A 26 4.96 -19.53 -2.42
C THR A 26 5.68 -18.27 -2.90
N LEU A 27 6.74 -17.88 -2.22
CA LEU A 27 7.55 -16.72 -2.62
C LEU A 27 8.19 -16.94 -3.99
N ALA A 28 8.69 -18.13 -4.26
CA ALA A 28 9.25 -18.48 -5.57
C ALA A 28 8.22 -18.36 -6.68
N ALA A 29 6.97 -18.78 -6.45
CA ALA A 29 5.88 -18.65 -7.41
C ALA A 29 5.53 -17.18 -7.67
N ILE A 30 5.54 -16.34 -6.63
CA ILE A 30 5.30 -14.89 -6.77
C ILE A 30 6.41 -14.26 -7.61
N ARG A 31 7.68 -14.58 -7.30
CA ARG A 31 8.84 -14.04 -8.02
C ARG A 31 8.81 -14.45 -9.50
N ALA A 32 8.49 -15.69 -9.78
CA ALA A 32 8.47 -16.23 -11.14
C ALA A 32 7.22 -15.82 -11.93
N GLY A 33 6.20 -15.27 -11.29
CA GLY A 33 4.93 -14.93 -11.93
C GLY A 33 4.10 -16.15 -12.30
N THR A 34 4.32 -17.29 -11.64
CA THR A 34 3.64 -18.56 -11.94
C THR A 34 2.41 -18.82 -11.04
N ALA A 35 2.04 -17.85 -10.21
CA ALA A 35 0.82 -17.98 -9.41
C ALA A 35 -0.41 -18.14 -10.33
N PRO A 36 -1.40 -18.98 -9.93
CA PRO A 36 -2.52 -19.33 -10.81
C PRO A 36 -3.32 -18.13 -11.32
N LYS A 37 -3.36 -17.04 -10.58
CA LYS A 37 -4.10 -15.82 -10.96
C LYS A 37 -3.22 -14.71 -11.53
N GLY A 38 -1.98 -15.01 -11.90
CA GLY A 38 -1.09 -14.08 -12.55
C GLY A 38 -0.22 -13.27 -11.60
N ASP A 39 0.00 -12.00 -11.91
CA ASP A 39 0.92 -11.14 -11.16
C ASP A 39 0.34 -10.71 -9.82
N VAL A 40 0.76 -11.42 -8.77
CA VAL A 40 0.27 -11.18 -7.40
C VAL A 40 0.66 -9.79 -6.89
N LEU A 41 1.88 -9.34 -7.16
CA LEU A 41 2.34 -8.03 -6.68
C LEU A 41 1.63 -6.87 -7.39
N ALA A 42 1.32 -7.03 -8.67
CA ALA A 42 0.53 -6.02 -9.39
C ALA A 42 -0.88 -5.91 -8.81
N ALA A 43 -1.54 -7.04 -8.55
CA ALA A 43 -2.86 -7.05 -7.92
C ALA A 43 -2.81 -6.46 -6.50
N ALA A 44 -1.79 -6.80 -5.72
CA ALA A 44 -1.61 -6.27 -4.38
C ALA A 44 -1.38 -4.75 -4.38
N ARG A 45 -0.64 -4.25 -5.35
CA ARG A 45 -0.42 -2.79 -5.51
C ARG A 45 -1.72 -2.06 -5.76
N ILE A 46 -2.53 -2.55 -6.68
CA ILE A 46 -3.85 -1.97 -6.97
C ILE A 46 -4.73 -2.01 -5.72
N ALA A 47 -4.78 -3.14 -5.04
CA ALA A 47 -5.56 -3.29 -3.81
C ALA A 47 -5.10 -2.32 -2.71
N GLY A 48 -3.79 -2.14 -2.54
CA GLY A 48 -3.23 -1.19 -1.58
C GLY A 48 -3.59 0.25 -1.87
N ILE A 49 -3.55 0.65 -3.13
CA ILE A 49 -3.96 1.99 -3.56
C ILE A 49 -5.45 2.21 -3.30
N MET A 50 -6.28 1.24 -3.65
CA MET A 50 -7.71 1.31 -3.38
C MET A 50 -8.01 1.40 -1.89
N ALA A 51 -7.33 0.61 -1.07
CA ALA A 51 -7.48 0.63 0.38
C ALA A 51 -7.10 1.99 0.98
N ALA A 52 -6.02 2.59 0.52
CA ALA A 52 -5.61 3.92 0.97
C ALA A 52 -6.70 4.97 0.69
N LYS A 53 -7.32 4.92 -0.48
CA LYS A 53 -8.41 5.83 -0.85
C LYS A 53 -9.68 5.59 -0.04
N ARG A 54 -9.86 4.40 0.52
CA ARG A 54 -11.03 4.02 1.30
C ARG A 54 -10.79 4.05 2.82
N THR A 55 -9.65 4.52 3.24
CA THR A 55 -9.30 4.57 4.67
C THR A 55 -10.36 5.23 5.54
N PRO A 56 -10.98 6.38 5.15
CA PRO A 56 -12.02 7.00 5.96
C PRO A 56 -13.25 6.11 6.19
N GLU A 57 -13.51 5.16 5.30
CA GLU A 57 -14.61 4.20 5.44
C GLU A 57 -14.26 3.07 6.41
N LEU A 58 -12.96 2.76 6.58
CA LEU A 58 -12.47 1.63 7.34
C LEU A 58 -12.03 2.01 8.75
N ILE A 59 -11.55 3.22 8.92
CA ILE A 59 -11.01 3.70 10.20
C ILE A 59 -11.98 4.69 10.82
N PRO A 60 -12.55 4.38 11.99
CA PRO A 60 -13.44 5.30 12.69
C PRO A 60 -12.78 6.64 12.97
N LEU A 61 -13.55 7.72 12.87
CA LEU A 61 -13.10 9.08 13.17
C LEU A 61 -11.97 9.60 12.26
N CYS A 62 -11.69 8.90 11.17
CA CYS A 62 -10.74 9.37 10.18
C CYS A 62 -11.39 10.39 9.26
N HIS A 63 -10.69 11.53 9.05
CA HIS A 63 -11.17 12.55 8.12
C HIS A 63 -11.02 12.09 6.69
N THR A 64 -11.98 12.48 5.85
CA THR A 64 -11.84 12.31 4.42
C THR A 64 -10.80 13.30 3.90
N LEU A 65 -9.72 12.77 3.35
CA LEU A 65 -8.64 13.55 2.76
C LEU A 65 -8.53 13.25 1.27
N LEU A 66 -8.29 14.28 0.49
CA LEU A 66 -7.96 14.11 -0.92
C LEU A 66 -6.50 13.69 -1.00
N LEU A 67 -6.27 12.45 -1.47
CA LEU A 67 -4.93 11.96 -1.70
C LEU A 67 -4.47 12.36 -3.10
N THR A 68 -3.33 13.02 -3.18
CA THR A 68 -2.74 13.43 -4.47
C THR A 68 -1.76 12.40 -5.00
N LYS A 69 -1.22 11.55 -4.12
CA LYS A 69 -0.32 10.47 -4.49
C LYS A 69 -0.45 9.32 -3.51
N VAL A 70 -0.55 8.12 -4.03
CA VAL A 70 -0.44 6.88 -3.28
C VAL A 70 0.56 6.00 -4.01
N ALA A 71 1.59 5.54 -3.33
CA ALA A 71 2.57 4.62 -3.86
C ALA A 71 2.65 3.39 -2.96
N VAL A 72 2.71 2.22 -3.56
CA VAL A 72 2.91 0.95 -2.86
C VAL A 72 4.11 0.28 -3.49
N GLU A 73 5.11 0.01 -2.69
CA GLU A 73 6.36 -0.60 -3.13
C GLU A 73 6.59 -1.91 -2.42
N PHE A 74 7.18 -2.87 -3.13
CA PHE A 74 7.45 -4.20 -2.61
C PHE A 74 8.93 -4.53 -2.75
N GLU A 75 9.44 -5.24 -1.76
CA GLU A 75 10.76 -5.85 -1.79
C GLU A 75 10.63 -7.31 -1.41
N ILE A 76 11.20 -8.19 -2.24
CA ILE A 76 11.23 -9.63 -1.97
C ILE A 76 12.48 -9.96 -1.19
N ASP A 77 12.29 -10.57 -0.02
CA ASP A 77 13.38 -11.05 0.84
C ASP A 77 13.35 -12.59 0.84
N ASP A 78 14.15 -13.17 -0.04
CA ASP A 78 14.20 -14.63 -0.19
C ASP A 78 14.76 -15.32 1.07
N ALA A 79 15.73 -14.70 1.73
CA ALA A 79 16.38 -15.31 2.90
C ALA A 79 15.39 -15.51 4.06
N ALA A 80 14.46 -14.58 4.25
CA ALA A 80 13.46 -14.65 5.31
C ALA A 80 12.08 -15.12 4.78
N ALA A 81 11.97 -15.46 3.50
CA ALA A 81 10.73 -15.90 2.87
C ALA A 81 9.57 -14.93 3.11
N ARG A 82 9.79 -13.66 2.78
CA ARG A 82 8.81 -12.61 3.00
C ARG A 82 8.80 -11.58 1.88
N VAL A 83 7.68 -10.87 1.78
CA VAL A 83 7.56 -9.65 0.98
C VAL A 83 7.46 -8.48 1.93
N LEU A 84 8.33 -7.51 1.77
CA LEU A 84 8.28 -6.23 2.47
C LEU A 84 7.42 -5.26 1.67
N ILE A 85 6.64 -4.51 2.37
CA ILE A 85 5.70 -3.54 1.78
C ILE A 85 6.02 -2.17 2.30
#